data_ecb2da7698adaf59a4851ce528d8b760
#
_entry.id   ecb2da7698adaf59a4851ce528d8b760
#
_cell.length_a   1.000
_cell.length_b   1.000
_cell.length_c   1.000
_cell.angle_alpha   90.00
_cell.angle_beta   90.00
_cell.angle_gamma   90.00
#
_symmetry.space_group_name_H-M   'P 1'
#
loop_
_entity.id
_entity.type
_entity.pdbx_description
1 polymer ?
#
loop_
_entity_poly.entity_id
_entity_poly.type
_entity_poly.pdbx_seq_one_letter_code
_entity_poly.pdbx_strand_id
1 'polypeptide(L)'
;IGAGVIGLAVARSLALLGRDVVVLEKHDAFGMGTSSRNSEVIHAGIYYRPGGLRARLCVEGRKKLYAYAGERGVSHLNCEKLIVATTEAQAPKLNAVMATARANGVDDLALISGAEAARLEPGLRCVAALRSPSTGIIDSHGLMLSLLGDLENAGGVLSLLSPVVGGRVADKAIEIDVGGA
;
A
#
# COMPACT_ATOMS: atom_id res chain seq x y z
N ILE A 1 3.66 -2.31 -18.23
CA ILE A 1 2.38 -2.95 -18.54
C ILE A 1 1.53 -2.97 -17.27
N GLY A 2 0.26 -2.50 -17.42
CA GLY A 2 -0.75 -2.41 -16.37
C GLY A 2 -0.74 -1.10 -15.60
N ALA A 3 -1.89 -0.43 -15.54
CA ALA A 3 -2.11 0.84 -14.83
C ALA A 3 -2.75 0.66 -13.44
N GLY A 4 -2.35 -0.37 -12.71
CA GLY A 4 -2.62 -0.48 -11.28
C GLY A 4 -1.65 0.38 -10.47
N VAL A 5 -1.84 0.49 -9.14
CA VAL A 5 -1.02 1.32 -8.27
C VAL A 5 0.49 1.07 -8.40
N ILE A 6 0.91 -0.19 -8.59
CA ILE A 6 2.33 -0.54 -8.76
C ILE A 6 2.85 -0.04 -10.11
N GLY A 7 2.11 -0.30 -11.20
CA GLY A 7 2.51 0.15 -12.54
C GLY A 7 2.63 1.67 -12.61
N LEU A 8 1.65 2.39 -12.08
CA LEU A 8 1.67 3.86 -12.03
C LEU A 8 2.83 4.40 -11.17
N ALA A 9 3.10 3.80 -10.00
CA ALA A 9 4.21 4.21 -9.15
C ALA A 9 5.58 3.99 -9.80
N VAL A 10 5.78 2.86 -10.50
CA VAL A 10 7.01 2.58 -11.25
C VAL A 10 7.14 3.54 -12.43
N ALA A 11 6.09 3.72 -13.22
CA ALA A 11 6.06 4.59 -14.38
C ALA A 11 6.39 6.05 -14.00
N ARG A 12 5.71 6.56 -12.94
CA ARG A 12 6.03 7.87 -12.35
C ARG A 12 7.51 8.00 -12.00
N SER A 13 8.05 7.00 -11.31
CA SER A 13 9.46 7.06 -10.87
C SER A 13 10.41 7.10 -12.04
N LEU A 14 10.15 6.36 -13.11
CA LEU A 14 10.96 6.36 -14.33
C LEU A 14 10.85 7.69 -15.10
N ALA A 15 9.64 8.24 -15.24
CA ALA A 15 9.41 9.52 -15.90
C ALA A 15 10.11 10.67 -15.16
N LEU A 16 10.05 10.70 -13.84
CA LEU A 16 10.77 11.68 -13.01
C LEU A 16 12.31 11.57 -13.13
N LEU A 17 12.83 10.41 -13.56
CA LEU A 17 14.24 10.21 -13.89
C LEU A 17 14.56 10.57 -15.35
N GLY A 18 13.63 11.19 -16.07
CA GLY A 18 13.80 11.62 -17.46
C GLY A 18 13.75 10.49 -18.49
N ARG A 19 13.09 9.36 -18.16
CA ARG A 19 12.85 8.29 -19.12
C ARG A 19 11.55 8.51 -19.87
N ASP A 20 11.56 8.17 -21.16
CA ASP A 20 10.32 8.10 -21.95
C ASP A 20 9.51 6.90 -21.45
N VAL A 21 8.28 7.15 -21.01
CA VAL A 21 7.43 6.12 -20.38
C VAL A 21 6.05 6.11 -21.04
N VAL A 22 5.66 4.93 -21.50
CA VAL A 22 4.27 4.64 -21.90
C VAL A 22 3.75 3.50 -21.02
N VAL A 23 2.61 3.72 -20.38
CA VAL A 23 1.89 2.69 -19.61
C VAL A 23 0.80 2.11 -20.49
N LEU A 24 0.85 0.81 -20.76
CA LEU A 24 -0.16 0.09 -21.52
C LEU A 24 -1.17 -0.55 -20.55
N GLU A 25 -2.45 -0.21 -20.67
CA GLU A 25 -3.54 -0.79 -19.89
C GLU A 25 -4.59 -1.40 -20.82
N LYS A 26 -5.00 -2.63 -20.53
CA LYS A 26 -5.99 -3.36 -21.35
C LYS A 26 -7.42 -2.87 -21.17
N HIS A 27 -7.73 -2.29 -20.01
CA HIS A 27 -9.05 -1.78 -19.69
C HIS A 27 -9.23 -0.33 -20.17
N ASP A 28 -10.44 0.16 -20.10
CA ASP A 28 -10.85 1.52 -20.44
C ASP A 28 -10.57 2.55 -19.33
N ALA A 29 -10.04 2.07 -18.18
CA ALA A 29 -9.63 2.92 -17.07
C ALA A 29 -8.46 2.31 -16.30
N PHE A 30 -7.71 3.14 -15.56
CA PHE A 30 -6.68 2.67 -14.64
C PHE A 30 -7.29 2.02 -13.38
N GLY A 31 -6.51 1.19 -12.69
CA GLY A 31 -6.89 0.63 -11.40
C GLY A 31 -7.97 -0.45 -11.43
N MET A 32 -8.44 -0.89 -12.59
CA MET A 32 -9.57 -1.82 -12.75
C MET A 32 -9.34 -3.23 -12.19
N GLY A 33 -8.11 -3.60 -11.90
CA GLY A 33 -7.74 -4.89 -11.31
C GLY A 33 -7.77 -4.88 -9.77
N THR A 34 -6.78 -5.51 -9.17
CA THR A 34 -6.63 -5.65 -7.69
C THR A 34 -6.57 -4.31 -6.97
N SER A 35 -6.05 -3.26 -7.62
CA SER A 35 -5.87 -1.94 -7.01
C SER A 35 -7.17 -1.21 -6.65
N SER A 36 -8.31 -1.61 -7.20
CA SER A 36 -9.64 -1.12 -6.82
C SER A 36 -10.41 -2.09 -5.89
N ARG A 37 -9.78 -3.20 -5.49
CA ARG A 37 -10.40 -4.26 -4.68
C ARG A 37 -9.54 -4.58 -3.47
N ASN A 38 -9.38 -3.58 -2.62
CA ASN A 38 -8.55 -3.67 -1.42
C ASN A 38 -9.27 -3.00 -0.23
N SER A 39 -8.70 -3.10 0.95
CA SER A 39 -9.26 -2.52 2.18
C SER A 39 -8.77 -1.11 2.47
N GLU A 40 -7.97 -0.53 1.58
CA GLU A 40 -7.39 0.83 1.69
C GLU A 40 -6.57 1.08 2.97
N VAL A 41 -6.15 0.00 3.63
CA VAL A 41 -5.39 0.09 4.87
C VAL A 41 -3.92 0.39 4.59
N ILE A 42 -3.41 1.45 5.21
CA ILE A 42 -1.98 1.71 5.31
C ILE A 42 -1.44 0.83 6.43
N HIS A 43 -0.85 -0.31 6.05
CA HIS A 43 -0.34 -1.30 7.00
C HIS A 43 0.93 -0.83 7.69
N ALA A 44 1.01 -1.05 9.01
CA ALA A 44 2.19 -0.71 9.79
C ALA A 44 3.39 -1.66 9.59
N GLY A 45 3.19 -2.89 9.12
CA GLY A 45 4.27 -3.89 8.97
C GLY A 45 4.38 -4.88 10.12
N ILE A 46 3.34 -5.03 10.94
CA ILE A 46 3.32 -5.72 12.24
C ILE A 46 3.55 -7.24 12.11
N TYR A 47 2.92 -7.90 11.12
CA TYR A 47 2.75 -9.35 11.09
C TYR A 47 3.72 -10.10 10.20
N TYR A 48 4.53 -9.42 9.43
CA TYR A 48 5.39 -10.06 8.44
C TYR A 48 6.61 -10.70 9.09
N ARG A 49 7.11 -11.76 8.44
CA ARG A 49 8.34 -12.43 8.89
C ARG A 49 9.49 -11.43 8.97
N PRO A 50 10.17 -11.29 10.11
CA PRO A 50 11.32 -10.41 10.24
C PRO A 50 12.42 -10.70 9.23
N GLY A 51 13.07 -9.64 8.72
CA GLY A 51 14.09 -9.73 7.69
C GLY A 51 13.56 -9.98 6.28
N GLY A 52 12.27 -10.24 6.10
CA GLY A 52 11.64 -10.43 4.80
C GLY A 52 11.43 -9.11 4.04
N LEU A 53 11.47 -9.21 2.69
CA LEU A 53 11.25 -8.06 1.82
C LEU A 53 9.90 -7.37 2.09
N ARG A 54 8.86 -8.14 2.36
CA ARG A 54 7.51 -7.61 2.67
C ARG A 54 7.50 -6.78 3.94
N ALA A 55 8.19 -7.21 5.01
CA ALA A 55 8.30 -6.45 6.25
C ALA A 55 9.00 -5.11 6.00
N ARG A 56 10.18 -5.14 5.37
CA ARG A 56 10.97 -3.96 5.06
C ARG A 56 10.20 -2.97 4.19
N LEU A 57 9.65 -3.42 3.06
CA LEU A 57 8.93 -2.55 2.14
C LEU A 57 7.64 -1.98 2.73
N CYS A 58 6.96 -2.72 3.63
CA CYS A 58 5.77 -2.22 4.30
C CYS A 58 6.11 -1.07 5.25
N VAL A 59 7.15 -1.23 6.09
CA VAL A 59 7.57 -0.19 7.05
C VAL A 59 8.10 1.06 6.35
N GLU A 60 8.97 0.88 5.34
CA GLU A 60 9.51 1.99 4.54
C GLU A 60 8.40 2.66 3.70
N GLY A 61 7.57 1.84 3.06
CA GLY A 61 6.48 2.29 2.18
C GLY A 61 5.42 3.08 2.93
N ARG A 62 5.06 2.68 4.15
CA ARG A 62 4.13 3.43 5.00
C ARG A 62 4.59 4.87 5.21
N LYS A 63 5.85 5.07 5.59
CA LYS A 63 6.41 6.42 5.81
C LYS A 63 6.36 7.27 4.54
N LYS A 64 6.77 6.69 3.42
CA LYS A 64 6.74 7.34 2.10
C LYS A 64 5.31 7.65 1.66
N LEU A 65 4.36 6.74 1.94
CA LEU A 65 2.97 6.89 1.54
C LEU A 65 2.29 8.04 2.30
N TYR A 66 2.48 8.14 3.63
CA TYR A 66 1.97 9.27 4.40
C TYR A 66 2.56 10.60 3.94
N ALA A 67 3.88 10.66 3.70
CA ALA A 67 4.53 11.87 3.19
C ALA A 67 3.97 12.26 1.82
N TYR A 68 3.92 11.32 0.88
CA TYR A 68 3.38 11.54 -0.46
C TYR A 68 1.92 11.98 -0.44
N ALA A 69 1.08 11.30 0.34
CA ALA A 69 -0.35 11.63 0.44
C ALA A 69 -0.56 13.05 1.01
N GLY A 70 0.21 13.42 2.03
CA GLY A 70 0.18 14.78 2.58
C GLY A 70 0.64 15.84 1.58
N GLU A 71 1.74 15.61 0.87
CA GLU A 71 2.28 16.54 -0.14
C GLU A 71 1.35 16.73 -1.33
N ARG A 72 0.63 15.68 -1.72
CA ARG A 72 -0.23 15.66 -2.91
C ARG A 72 -1.70 15.89 -2.62
N GLY A 73 -2.09 16.05 -1.35
CA GLY A 73 -3.48 16.23 -0.97
C GLY A 73 -4.34 14.98 -1.19
N VAL A 74 -3.73 13.79 -1.24
CA VAL A 74 -4.48 12.53 -1.32
C VAL A 74 -5.17 12.30 0.02
N SER A 75 -6.49 12.05 -0.02
CA SER A 75 -7.27 11.82 1.20
C SER A 75 -6.77 10.60 1.95
N HIS A 76 -6.41 10.79 3.20
CA HIS A 76 -5.94 9.74 4.09
C HIS A 76 -6.20 10.09 5.53
N LEU A 77 -6.26 9.08 6.39
CA LEU A 77 -6.46 9.25 7.82
C LEU A 77 -5.60 8.27 8.60
N ASN A 78 -4.83 8.78 9.54
CA ASN A 78 -4.16 7.95 10.53
C ASN A 78 -5.15 7.61 11.65
N CYS A 79 -6.04 6.64 11.38
CA CYS A 79 -7.13 6.23 12.28
C CYS A 79 -6.70 5.20 13.33
N GLU A 80 -5.44 4.77 13.30
CA GLU A 80 -4.90 3.73 14.16
C GLU A 80 -5.53 2.34 13.94
N LYS A 81 -5.17 1.37 14.77
CA LYS A 81 -5.79 0.03 14.80
C LYS A 81 -5.65 -0.60 16.16
N LEU A 82 -6.66 -1.33 16.58
CA LEU A 82 -6.62 -2.22 17.75
C LEU A 82 -6.53 -3.69 17.31
N ILE A 83 -5.57 -4.42 17.90
CA ILE A 83 -5.41 -5.86 17.75
C ILE A 83 -5.80 -6.47 19.08
N VAL A 84 -6.91 -7.18 19.12
CA VAL A 84 -7.57 -7.53 20.38
C VAL A 84 -7.39 -8.99 20.76
N ALA A 85 -7.31 -9.25 22.08
CA ALA A 85 -7.51 -10.54 22.71
C ALA A 85 -8.88 -10.53 23.38
N THR A 86 -9.78 -11.37 22.94
CA THR A 86 -11.15 -11.47 23.49
C THR A 86 -11.23 -12.41 24.70
N THR A 87 -10.18 -13.20 24.94
CA THR A 87 -10.07 -14.11 26.08
C THR A 87 -8.67 -14.04 26.70
N GLU A 88 -8.55 -14.41 27.99
CA GLU A 88 -7.26 -14.48 28.69
C GLU A 88 -6.27 -15.43 27.99
N ALA A 89 -6.74 -16.52 27.41
CA ALA A 89 -5.89 -17.46 26.67
C ALA A 89 -5.27 -16.85 25.39
N GLN A 90 -5.86 -15.78 24.85
CA GLN A 90 -5.34 -15.07 23.68
C GLN A 90 -4.35 -13.95 24.06
N ALA A 91 -4.44 -13.40 25.27
CA ALA A 91 -3.62 -12.25 25.68
C ALA A 91 -2.10 -12.47 25.49
N PRO A 92 -1.51 -13.66 25.79
CA PRO A 92 -0.08 -13.90 25.53
C PRO A 92 0.32 -13.78 24.04
N LYS A 93 -0.61 -14.02 23.10
CA LYS A 93 -0.33 -13.89 21.67
C LYS A 93 -0.04 -12.46 21.27
N LEU A 94 -0.58 -11.45 21.96
CA LEU A 94 -0.30 -10.05 21.72
C LEU A 94 1.19 -9.73 21.94
N ASN A 95 1.82 -10.33 22.92
CA ASN A 95 3.26 -10.17 23.17
C ASN A 95 4.11 -10.71 21.99
N ALA A 96 3.71 -11.85 21.41
CA ALA A 96 4.39 -12.39 20.23
C ALA A 96 4.22 -11.48 19.01
N VAL A 97 3.03 -10.90 18.81
CA VAL A 97 2.78 -9.90 17.75
C VAL A 97 3.64 -8.67 17.96
N MET A 98 3.71 -8.15 19.19
CA MET A 98 4.54 -6.99 19.54
C MET A 98 6.04 -7.27 19.31
N ALA A 99 6.54 -8.45 19.68
CA ALA A 99 7.92 -8.84 19.43
C ALA A 99 8.23 -8.90 17.94
N THR A 100 7.33 -9.47 17.12
CA THR A 100 7.46 -9.50 15.65
C THR A 100 7.47 -8.10 15.06
N ALA A 101 6.58 -7.23 15.52
CA ALA A 101 6.51 -5.84 15.07
C ALA A 101 7.81 -5.08 15.35
N ARG A 102 8.35 -5.19 16.57
CA ARG A 102 9.64 -4.59 16.95
C ARG A 102 10.79 -5.10 16.09
N ALA A 103 10.83 -6.40 15.82
CA ALA A 103 11.83 -7.00 14.94
C ALA A 103 11.72 -6.48 13.48
N ASN A 104 10.56 -5.94 13.09
CA ASN A 104 10.33 -5.30 11.80
C ASN A 104 10.59 -3.77 11.82
N GLY A 105 10.97 -3.19 12.97
CA GLY A 105 11.16 -1.75 13.13
C GLY A 105 9.85 -0.97 13.31
N VAL A 106 8.82 -1.62 13.90
CA VAL A 106 7.56 -1.01 14.31
C VAL A 106 7.57 -0.93 15.84
N ASP A 107 8.01 0.22 16.38
CA ASP A 107 8.29 0.39 17.81
C ASP A 107 7.18 1.15 18.55
N ASP A 108 6.13 1.58 17.84
CA ASP A 108 5.05 2.42 18.34
C ASP A 108 3.84 1.65 18.88
N LEU A 109 3.89 0.30 18.89
CA LEU A 109 2.83 -0.51 19.48
C LEU A 109 2.77 -0.38 21.00
N ALA A 110 1.56 -0.20 21.53
CA ALA A 110 1.30 -0.16 22.97
C ALA A 110 0.32 -1.28 23.38
N LEU A 111 0.68 -2.03 24.42
CA LEU A 111 -0.25 -2.94 25.07
C LEU A 111 -1.16 -2.14 26.00
N ILE A 112 -2.46 -2.29 25.82
CA ILE A 112 -3.50 -1.62 26.61
C ILE A 112 -4.49 -2.62 27.21
N SER A 113 -5.13 -2.23 28.30
CA SER A 113 -6.18 -3.02 28.95
C SER A 113 -7.46 -3.04 28.12
N GLY A 114 -8.34 -4.03 28.36
CA GLY A 114 -9.66 -4.07 27.75
C GLY A 114 -10.51 -2.83 28.07
N ALA A 115 -10.35 -2.25 29.28
CA ALA A 115 -11.02 -1.02 29.67
C ALA A 115 -10.53 0.21 28.86
N GLU A 116 -9.25 0.29 28.57
CA GLU A 116 -8.68 1.33 27.72
C GLU A 116 -9.12 1.15 26.26
N ALA A 117 -9.13 -0.08 25.76
CA ALA A 117 -9.62 -0.39 24.43
C ALA A 117 -11.11 0.00 24.26
N ALA A 118 -11.93 -0.29 25.27
CA ALA A 118 -13.37 0.09 25.26
C ALA A 118 -13.60 1.61 25.34
N ARG A 119 -12.65 2.40 25.86
CA ARG A 119 -12.74 3.88 25.79
C ARG A 119 -12.46 4.41 24.37
N LEU A 120 -11.56 3.72 23.64
CA LEU A 120 -11.24 4.08 22.25
C LEU A 120 -12.34 3.62 21.29
N GLU A 121 -12.90 2.45 21.55
CA GLU A 121 -13.96 1.84 20.74
C GLU A 121 -15.06 1.26 21.65
N PRO A 122 -16.13 2.02 21.94
CA PRO A 122 -17.13 1.65 22.96
C PRO A 122 -17.88 0.34 22.71
N GLY A 123 -17.97 -0.09 21.44
CA GLY A 123 -18.58 -1.38 21.07
C GLY A 123 -17.69 -2.59 21.31
N LEU A 124 -16.41 -2.38 21.63
CA LEU A 124 -15.42 -3.45 21.71
C LEU A 124 -15.50 -4.19 23.06
N ARG A 125 -15.41 -5.53 23.01
CA ARG A 125 -15.28 -6.42 24.17
C ARG A 125 -14.00 -7.21 24.05
N CYS A 126 -13.01 -6.92 24.90
CA CYS A 126 -11.74 -7.64 24.95
C CYS A 126 -11.12 -7.56 26.34
N VAL A 127 -10.18 -8.46 26.65
CA VAL A 127 -9.41 -8.47 27.91
C VAL A 127 -8.15 -7.62 27.79
N ALA A 128 -7.55 -7.57 26.60
CA ALA A 128 -6.38 -6.75 26.28
C ALA A 128 -6.35 -6.41 24.79
N ALA A 129 -5.61 -5.38 24.40
CA ALA A 129 -5.37 -5.05 23.00
C ALA A 129 -3.95 -4.49 22.79
N LEU A 130 -3.45 -4.60 21.54
CA LEU A 130 -2.35 -3.76 21.06
C LEU A 130 -2.92 -2.60 20.26
N ARG A 131 -2.60 -1.39 20.64
CA ARG A 131 -2.84 -0.17 19.87
C ARG A 131 -1.70 0.01 18.88
N SER A 132 -2.03 0.22 17.60
CA SER A 132 -1.09 0.49 16.52
C SER A 132 -1.31 1.89 15.95
N PRO A 133 -0.60 2.91 16.46
CA PRO A 133 -0.82 4.31 16.08
C PRO A 133 -0.51 4.61 14.62
N SER A 134 0.39 3.89 13.99
CA SER A 134 0.85 4.15 12.63
C SER A 134 0.04 3.46 11.53
N THR A 135 -0.98 2.69 11.89
CA THR A 135 -1.94 2.13 10.93
C THR A 135 -2.98 3.20 10.54
N GLY A 136 -3.34 3.25 9.26
CA GLY A 136 -4.34 4.20 8.79
C GLY A 136 -5.06 3.71 7.55
N ILE A 137 -5.77 4.61 6.89
CA ILE A 137 -6.49 4.37 5.64
C ILE A 137 -6.15 5.46 4.62
N ILE A 138 -6.32 5.15 3.34
CA ILE A 138 -6.05 6.05 2.23
C ILE A 138 -7.07 5.84 1.12
N ASP A 139 -7.45 6.90 0.44
CA ASP A 139 -8.17 6.83 -0.83
C ASP A 139 -7.25 6.24 -1.91
N SER A 140 -7.45 4.96 -2.22
CA SER A 140 -6.62 4.24 -3.18
C SER A 140 -6.82 4.73 -4.62
N HIS A 141 -8.01 5.23 -4.95
CA HIS A 141 -8.29 5.82 -6.26
C HIS A 141 -7.60 7.17 -6.40
N GLY A 142 -7.75 8.06 -5.42
CA GLY A 142 -7.06 9.34 -5.36
C GLY A 142 -5.54 9.19 -5.39
N LEU A 143 -4.98 8.17 -4.73
CA LEU A 143 -3.56 7.84 -4.82
C LEU A 143 -3.15 7.50 -6.25
N MET A 144 -3.88 6.63 -6.94
CA MET A 144 -3.56 6.26 -8.33
C MET A 144 -3.71 7.44 -9.27
N LEU A 145 -4.73 8.27 -9.08
CA LEU A 145 -4.95 9.49 -9.87
C LEU A 145 -3.79 10.48 -9.68
N SER A 146 -3.32 10.66 -8.46
CA SER A 146 -2.15 11.50 -8.16
C SER A 146 -0.86 10.98 -8.79
N LEU A 147 -0.64 9.66 -8.75
CA LEU A 147 0.53 9.03 -9.39
C LEU A 147 0.49 9.18 -10.92
N LEU A 148 -0.71 9.06 -11.51
CA LEU A 148 -0.92 9.29 -12.94
C LEU A 148 -0.65 10.75 -13.32
N GLY A 149 -1.19 11.70 -12.57
CA GLY A 149 -0.92 13.13 -12.80
C GLY A 149 0.56 13.48 -12.73
N ASP A 150 1.30 12.94 -11.77
CA ASP A 150 2.76 13.11 -11.68
C ASP A 150 3.48 12.48 -12.89
N LEU A 151 3.03 11.32 -13.37
CA LEU A 151 3.57 10.65 -14.55
C LEU A 151 3.39 11.54 -15.79
N GLU A 152 2.17 12.03 -16.03
CA GLU A 152 1.81 12.86 -17.19
C GLU A 152 2.54 14.21 -17.15
N ASN A 153 2.62 14.85 -15.99
CA ASN A 153 3.39 16.09 -15.80
C ASN A 153 4.90 15.90 -16.07
N ALA A 154 5.42 14.70 -15.91
CA ALA A 154 6.79 14.33 -16.24
C ALA A 154 6.97 13.84 -17.69
N GLY A 155 5.94 13.98 -18.55
CA GLY A 155 5.97 13.62 -19.97
C GLY A 155 5.64 12.14 -20.25
N GLY A 156 5.23 11.35 -19.26
CA GLY A 156 4.79 9.98 -19.47
C GLY A 156 3.36 9.92 -20.04
N VAL A 157 3.00 8.80 -20.63
CA VAL A 157 1.71 8.60 -21.32
C VAL A 157 1.02 7.35 -20.80
N LEU A 158 -0.29 7.43 -20.55
CA LEU A 158 -1.16 6.28 -20.33
C LEU A 158 -1.94 5.95 -21.60
N SER A 159 -1.77 4.73 -22.12
CA SER A 159 -2.54 4.20 -23.24
C SER A 159 -3.53 3.15 -22.73
N LEU A 160 -4.79 3.50 -22.72
CA LEU A 160 -5.91 2.62 -22.39
C LEU A 160 -6.29 1.74 -23.58
N LEU A 161 -7.09 0.70 -23.34
CA LEU A 161 -7.54 -0.26 -24.37
C LEU A 161 -6.38 -0.85 -25.19
N SER A 162 -5.22 -0.99 -24.55
CA SER A 162 -3.96 -1.42 -25.15
C SER A 162 -3.50 -2.74 -24.54
N PRO A 163 -4.18 -3.87 -24.80
CA PRO A 163 -3.80 -5.16 -24.27
C PRO A 163 -2.49 -5.63 -24.87
N VAL A 164 -1.54 -6.01 -24.02
CA VAL A 164 -0.33 -6.69 -24.46
C VAL A 164 -0.68 -8.15 -24.74
N VAL A 165 -0.48 -8.58 -25.99
CA VAL A 165 -0.82 -9.91 -26.49
C VAL A 165 0.41 -10.80 -26.70
N GLY A 166 1.59 -10.22 -26.71
CA GLY A 166 2.85 -10.94 -26.90
C GLY A 166 4.07 -10.06 -26.73
N GLY A 167 5.22 -10.63 -26.99
CA GLY A 167 6.48 -9.89 -27.05
C GLY A 167 7.65 -10.84 -27.30
N ARG A 168 8.80 -10.28 -27.67
CA ARG A 168 10.02 -11.04 -27.93
C ARG A 168 11.25 -10.29 -27.42
N VAL A 169 12.26 -11.04 -27.04
CA VAL A 169 13.56 -10.49 -26.70
C VAL A 169 14.36 -10.33 -27.99
N ALA A 170 14.78 -9.10 -28.29
CA ALA A 170 15.73 -8.77 -29.35
C ALA A 170 17.09 -8.42 -28.74
N ASP A 171 18.15 -8.28 -29.56
CA ASP A 171 19.52 -8.11 -29.09
C ASP A 171 19.73 -7.03 -28.01
N LYS A 172 19.02 -5.91 -28.10
CA LYS A 172 19.16 -4.75 -27.20
C LYS A 172 17.82 -4.22 -26.69
N ALA A 173 16.72 -4.92 -26.93
CA ALA A 173 15.39 -4.48 -26.58
C ALA A 173 14.46 -5.66 -26.28
N ILE A 174 13.34 -5.37 -25.66
CA ILE A 174 12.19 -6.25 -25.59
C ILE A 174 11.10 -5.58 -26.43
N GLU A 175 10.67 -6.27 -27.46
CA GLU A 175 9.55 -5.81 -28.29
C GLU A 175 8.24 -6.30 -27.67
N ILE A 176 7.24 -5.45 -27.66
CA ILE A 176 5.92 -5.72 -27.08
C ILE A 176 4.86 -5.62 -28.19
N ASP A 177 4.09 -6.67 -28.32
CA ASP A 177 2.95 -6.71 -29.25
C ASP A 177 1.70 -6.25 -28.54
N VAL A 178 1.11 -5.16 -29.06
CA VAL A 178 -0.14 -4.60 -28.52
C VAL A 178 -1.27 -4.98 -29.47
N GLY A 179 -2.30 -5.63 -28.94
CA GLY A 179 -3.52 -5.96 -29.69
C GLY A 179 -4.33 -4.69 -29.99
N GLY A 180 -4.90 -4.61 -31.17
CA GLY A 180 -5.91 -3.59 -31.49
C GLY A 180 -7.27 -3.96 -30.88
N ALA A 181 -8.06 -2.94 -30.54
CA ALA A 181 -9.48 -3.11 -30.25
C ALA A 181 -10.26 -3.40 -31.54
#